data_a3f48e94c61a96890157f03f4e5bb180
#
_entry.id   a3f48e94c61a96890157f03f4e5bb180
#
_cell.length_a   1.000
_cell.length_b   1.000
_cell.length_c   1.000
_cell.angle_alpha   90.00
_cell.angle_beta   90.00
_cell.angle_gamma   90.00
#
_symmetry.space_group_name_H-M   'P 1'
#
loop_
_entity.id
_entity.type
_entity.pdbx_description
1 polymer ?
#
loop_
_entity_poly.entity_id
_entity_poly.type
_entity_poly.pdbx_seq_one_letter_code
_entity_poly.pdbx_strand_id
1 'polypeptide(L)'
;MSQHPHVTTVDRMTKAVLGGDAETLGTILSNDFRFHYRGPYPKPGDYTGPDGLLEVIGEIVKATKGDIDLEQQFCVATDGWVAEWEHAVLGREGRHLESDNAFVYRFDRDRIAEMWMFIGAPPGSEAFFV
;
A
#
# COMPACT_ATOMS: atom_id res chain seq x y z
N MET A 1 -1.35 -12.59 23.25
CA MET A 1 -0.49 -11.43 23.09
C MET A 1 -1.20 -10.40 22.21
N SER A 2 -1.18 -9.17 22.65
CA SER A 2 -1.78 -8.11 21.86
C SER A 2 -0.82 -7.66 20.76
N GLN A 3 -1.38 -7.33 19.63
CA GLN A 3 -0.67 -6.80 18.50
C GLN A 3 -0.22 -5.36 18.80
N HIS A 4 0.95 -4.95 18.31
CA HIS A 4 1.39 -3.56 18.46
C HIS A 4 0.35 -2.62 17.81
N PRO A 5 -0.02 -1.50 18.45
CA PRO A 5 -1.04 -0.59 17.92
C PRO A 5 -0.76 -0.11 16.49
N HIS A 6 0.52 0.05 16.13
CA HIS A 6 0.88 0.50 14.77
C HIS A 6 0.54 -0.54 13.71
N VAL A 7 0.61 -1.84 14.03
CA VAL A 7 0.18 -2.90 13.10
C VAL A 7 -1.32 -2.76 12.81
N THR A 8 -2.11 -2.52 13.85
CA THR A 8 -3.56 -2.30 13.69
C THR A 8 -3.82 -1.06 12.82
N THR A 9 -3.05 0.01 13.01
CA THR A 9 -3.19 1.23 12.20
C THR A 9 -2.88 0.96 10.73
N VAL A 10 -1.82 0.20 10.45
CA VAL A 10 -1.46 -0.19 9.07
C VAL A 10 -2.58 -1.02 8.44
N ASP A 11 -3.15 -1.98 9.16
CA ASP A 11 -4.26 -2.77 8.64
C ASP A 11 -5.49 -1.91 8.31
N ARG A 12 -5.79 -0.93 9.17
CA ARG A 12 -6.87 0.02 8.92
C ARG A 12 -6.59 0.89 7.69
N MET A 13 -5.35 1.31 7.53
CA MET A 13 -4.92 2.10 6.36
C MET A 13 -5.11 1.31 5.07
N THR A 14 -4.71 0.04 5.05
CA THR A 14 -4.87 -0.82 3.88
C THR A 14 -6.34 -0.95 3.47
N LYS A 15 -7.22 -1.19 4.44
CA LYS A 15 -8.66 -1.29 4.17
C LYS A 15 -9.22 0.04 3.65
N ALA A 16 -8.81 1.15 4.25
CA ALA A 16 -9.29 2.47 3.85
C ALA A 16 -8.86 2.83 2.43
N VAL A 17 -7.61 2.57 2.08
CA VAL A 17 -7.10 2.93 0.75
C VAL A 17 -7.71 2.05 -0.34
N LEU A 18 -7.89 0.76 -0.09
CA LEU A 18 -8.54 -0.13 -1.05
C LEU A 18 -10.01 0.23 -1.26
N GLY A 19 -10.66 0.75 -0.24
CA GLY A 19 -12.04 1.19 -0.30
C GLY A 19 -12.24 2.64 -0.74
N GLY A 20 -11.15 3.38 -0.99
CA GLY A 20 -11.24 4.79 -1.36
C GLY A 20 -11.74 5.69 -0.23
N ASP A 21 -11.53 5.30 1.02
CA ASP A 21 -12.04 5.98 2.21
C ASP A 21 -11.11 7.10 2.66
N ALA A 22 -11.24 8.26 2.01
CA ALA A 22 -10.40 9.43 2.28
C ALA A 22 -10.58 9.97 3.71
N GLU A 23 -11.78 9.87 4.26
CA GLU A 23 -12.07 10.34 5.61
C GLU A 23 -11.27 9.57 6.65
N THR A 24 -11.29 8.25 6.59
CA THR A 24 -10.51 7.41 7.50
C THR A 24 -9.02 7.65 7.33
N LEU A 25 -8.53 7.79 6.09
CA LEU A 25 -7.12 8.10 5.84
C LEU A 25 -6.70 9.42 6.50
N GLY A 26 -7.58 10.42 6.51
CA GLY A 26 -7.32 11.70 7.18
C GLY A 26 -7.10 11.56 8.68
N THR A 27 -7.62 10.53 9.32
CA THR A 27 -7.42 10.26 10.75
C THR A 27 -6.17 9.43 11.04
N ILE A 28 -5.66 8.72 10.04
CA ILE A 28 -4.53 7.78 10.18
C ILE A 28 -3.22 8.42 9.74
N LEU A 29 -3.25 9.20 8.66
CA LEU A 29 -2.05 9.80 8.08
C LEU A 29 -1.76 11.16 8.71
N SER A 30 -0.47 11.50 8.85
CA SER A 30 -0.08 12.82 9.33
C SER A 30 -0.36 13.88 8.26
N ASN A 31 -0.41 15.16 8.68
CA ASN A 31 -0.71 16.26 7.77
C ASN A 31 0.33 16.43 6.65
N ASP A 32 1.56 16.01 6.91
CA ASP A 32 2.68 16.09 5.97
C ASP A 32 3.07 14.71 5.40
N PHE A 33 2.12 13.79 5.34
CA PHE A 33 2.33 12.43 4.86
C PHE A 33 2.99 12.41 3.48
N ARG A 34 3.99 11.53 3.31
CA ARG A 34 4.67 11.29 2.04
C ARG A 34 4.59 9.82 1.67
N PHE A 35 4.39 9.57 0.38
CA PHE A 35 4.26 8.22 -0.15
C PHE A 35 5.28 8.02 -1.28
N HIS A 36 6.14 7.02 -1.13
CA HIS A 36 7.18 6.67 -2.10
C HIS A 36 6.79 5.36 -2.77
N TYR A 37 6.33 5.46 -3.99
CA TYR A 37 5.87 4.29 -4.74
C TYR A 37 6.96 3.81 -5.70
N ARG A 38 7.35 2.55 -5.58
CA ARG A 38 8.37 1.89 -6.39
C ARG A 38 7.80 0.61 -6.99
N GLY A 39 6.87 0.79 -7.93
CA GLY A 39 6.22 -0.30 -8.63
C GLY A 39 6.15 -0.05 -10.12
N PRO A 40 5.77 -1.07 -10.92
CA PRO A 40 5.74 -0.94 -12.38
C PRO A 40 4.56 -0.13 -12.90
N TYR A 41 3.47 -0.02 -12.11
CA TYR A 41 2.24 0.66 -12.52
C TYR A 41 1.42 1.08 -11.30
N PRO A 42 0.81 2.21 -11.29
CA PRO A 42 0.99 3.33 -12.22
C PRO A 42 2.39 3.94 -12.08
N LYS A 43 2.58 5.18 -12.44
CA LYS A 43 3.90 5.81 -12.47
C LYS A 43 4.59 5.76 -11.11
N PRO A 44 5.79 5.15 -11.00
CA PRO A 44 6.55 5.24 -9.76
C PRO A 44 6.98 6.68 -9.50
N GLY A 45 7.11 7.03 -8.21
CA GLY A 45 7.48 8.38 -7.83
C GLY A 45 7.21 8.66 -6.37
N ASP A 46 7.38 9.92 -6.01
CA ASP A 46 7.15 10.43 -4.67
C ASP A 46 5.91 11.32 -4.69
N TYR A 47 5.00 11.03 -3.76
CA TYR A 47 3.70 11.70 -3.69
C TYR A 47 3.52 12.29 -2.30
N THR A 48 2.73 13.34 -2.19
CA THR A 48 2.43 14.00 -0.91
C THR A 48 0.94 13.90 -0.62
N GLY A 49 0.63 13.70 0.67
CA GLY A 49 -0.75 13.68 1.15
C GLY A 49 -1.51 12.41 0.81
N PRO A 50 -2.72 12.26 1.38
CA PRO A 50 -3.58 11.10 1.12
C PRO A 50 -3.98 10.98 -0.35
N ASP A 51 -4.09 12.08 -1.06
CA ASP A 51 -4.51 12.09 -2.47
C ASP A 51 -3.55 11.31 -3.36
N GLY A 52 -2.24 11.42 -3.11
CA GLY A 52 -1.24 10.66 -3.87
C GLY A 52 -1.37 9.15 -3.66
N LEU A 53 -1.59 8.74 -2.42
CA LEU A 53 -1.81 7.33 -2.09
C LEU A 53 -3.09 6.80 -2.74
N LEU A 54 -4.17 7.54 -2.64
CA LEU A 54 -5.45 7.18 -3.24
C LEU A 54 -5.36 7.12 -4.76
N GLU A 55 -4.61 8.03 -5.38
CA GLU A 55 -4.42 8.06 -6.82
C GLU A 55 -3.71 6.79 -7.31
N VAL A 56 -2.58 6.43 -6.69
CA VAL A 56 -1.80 5.26 -7.09
C VAL A 56 -2.59 3.97 -6.88
N ILE A 57 -3.10 3.77 -5.68
CA ILE A 57 -3.84 2.54 -5.36
C ILE A 57 -5.17 2.50 -6.12
N GLY A 58 -5.83 3.64 -6.28
CA GLY A 58 -7.06 3.74 -7.06
C GLY A 58 -6.89 3.32 -8.52
N GLU A 59 -5.77 3.66 -9.14
CA GLU A 59 -5.47 3.23 -10.51
C GLU A 59 -5.28 1.71 -10.58
N ILE A 60 -4.66 1.10 -9.57
CA ILE A 60 -4.49 -0.35 -9.51
C ILE A 60 -5.85 -1.04 -9.32
N VAL A 61 -6.68 -0.52 -8.42
CA VAL A 61 -8.03 -1.05 -8.18
C VAL A 61 -8.86 -0.96 -9.47
N LYS A 62 -8.78 0.16 -10.17
CA LYS A 62 -9.50 0.37 -11.42
C LYS A 62 -9.03 -0.59 -12.52
N ALA A 63 -7.72 -0.74 -12.67
CA ALA A 63 -7.14 -1.63 -13.69
C ALA A 63 -7.50 -3.10 -13.47
N THR A 64 -7.65 -3.50 -12.23
CA THR A 64 -7.98 -4.89 -11.86
C THR A 64 -9.47 -5.09 -11.61
N LYS A 65 -10.27 -4.03 -11.63
CA LYS A 65 -11.69 -4.04 -11.23
C LYS A 65 -11.88 -4.64 -9.84
N GLY A 66 -10.91 -4.39 -8.96
CA GLY A 66 -10.95 -4.89 -7.58
C GLY A 66 -10.52 -6.35 -7.42
N ASP A 67 -10.06 -7.00 -8.48
CA ASP A 67 -9.56 -8.38 -8.40
C ASP A 67 -8.14 -8.37 -7.83
N ILE A 68 -8.06 -8.22 -6.53
CA ILE A 68 -6.82 -8.09 -5.77
C ILE A 68 -6.89 -9.06 -4.60
N ASP A 69 -5.94 -9.99 -4.55
CA ASP A 69 -5.79 -10.93 -3.45
C ASP A 69 -4.48 -10.63 -2.74
N LEU A 70 -4.55 -10.26 -1.47
CA LEU A 70 -3.41 -9.87 -0.66
C LEU A 70 -3.25 -10.85 0.50
N GLU A 71 -2.03 -11.37 0.64
CA GLU A 71 -1.69 -12.25 1.76
C GLU A 71 -0.52 -11.67 2.52
N GLN A 72 -0.79 -11.16 3.72
CA GLN A 72 0.24 -10.62 4.59
C GLN A 72 1.05 -11.77 5.18
N GLN A 73 2.35 -11.79 4.93
CA GLN A 73 3.24 -12.82 5.44
C GLN A 73 3.74 -12.48 6.84
N PHE A 74 4.08 -11.23 7.06
CA PHE A 74 4.38 -10.71 8.39
C PHE A 74 4.17 -9.20 8.43
N CYS A 75 3.99 -8.70 9.64
CA CYS A 75 3.92 -7.26 9.91
C CYS A 75 4.51 -7.04 11.30
N VAL A 76 5.61 -6.33 11.37
CA VAL A 76 6.36 -6.11 12.61
C VAL A 76 6.52 -4.63 12.88
N ALA A 77 6.50 -4.24 14.15
CA ALA A 77 6.49 -2.85 14.54
C ALA A 77 7.45 -2.55 15.67
N THR A 78 8.03 -1.35 15.60
CA THR A 78 8.63 -0.67 16.74
C THR A 78 7.81 0.59 17.01
N ASP A 79 8.20 1.40 17.97
CA ASP A 79 7.48 2.65 18.25
C ASP A 79 7.50 3.64 17.10
N GLY A 80 8.52 3.61 16.25
CA GLY A 80 8.67 4.55 15.14
C GLY A 80 8.46 3.97 13.75
N TRP A 81 8.40 2.64 13.63
CA TRP A 81 8.44 1.99 12.32
C TRP A 81 7.57 0.75 12.26
N VAL A 82 7.02 0.48 11.07
CA VAL A 82 6.38 -0.80 10.74
C VAL A 82 6.99 -1.31 9.45
N ALA A 83 7.29 -2.61 9.39
CA ALA A 83 7.69 -3.30 8.17
C ALA A 83 6.71 -4.42 7.89
N GLU A 84 6.29 -4.53 6.64
CA GLU A 84 5.30 -5.50 6.19
C GLU A 84 5.78 -6.21 4.94
N TRP A 85 5.58 -7.53 4.89
CA TRP A 85 5.84 -8.35 3.70
C TRP A 85 4.53 -8.97 3.25
N GLU A 86 4.23 -8.83 1.96
CA GLU A 86 2.93 -9.22 1.42
C GLU A 86 3.10 -9.92 0.07
N HIS A 87 2.35 -10.99 -0.13
CA HIS A 87 2.20 -11.62 -1.43
C HIS A 87 0.90 -11.11 -2.06
N ALA A 88 0.96 -10.64 -3.29
CA ALA A 88 -0.20 -10.12 -4.00
C ALA A 88 -0.44 -10.88 -5.30
N VAL A 89 -1.71 -11.14 -5.59
CA VAL A 89 -2.14 -11.66 -6.88
C VAL A 89 -3.18 -10.70 -7.44
N LEU A 90 -2.86 -10.10 -8.57
CA LEU A 90 -3.78 -9.19 -9.26
C LEU A 90 -4.36 -9.90 -10.48
N GLY A 91 -5.66 -9.70 -10.72
CA GLY A 91 -6.34 -10.24 -11.89
C GLY A 91 -6.77 -9.14 -12.85
N ARG A 92 -6.62 -9.39 -14.16
CA ARG A 92 -7.07 -8.47 -15.20
C ARG A 92 -7.31 -9.22 -16.49
N GLU A 93 -8.55 -9.22 -16.96
CA GLU A 93 -8.92 -9.81 -18.26
C GLU A 93 -8.42 -11.25 -18.42
N GLY A 94 -8.64 -12.07 -17.39
CA GLY A 94 -8.23 -13.49 -17.41
C GLY A 94 -6.76 -13.74 -17.17
N ARG A 95 -5.96 -12.70 -16.98
CA ARG A 95 -4.53 -12.78 -16.65
C ARG A 95 -4.30 -12.52 -15.19
N HIS A 96 -3.18 -13.03 -14.65
CA HIS A 96 -2.80 -12.82 -13.27
C HIS A 96 -1.37 -12.31 -13.20
N LEU A 97 -1.13 -11.43 -12.24
CA LEU A 97 0.20 -10.93 -11.91
C LEU A 97 0.46 -11.21 -10.44
N GLU A 98 1.53 -11.94 -10.13
CA GLU A 98 1.95 -12.19 -8.76
C GLU A 98 3.16 -11.32 -8.44
N SER A 99 3.20 -10.82 -7.22
CA SER A 99 4.35 -10.06 -6.74
C SER A 99 4.52 -10.25 -5.24
N ASP A 100 5.77 -10.15 -4.78
CA ASP A 100 6.10 -10.09 -3.36
C ASP A 100 6.50 -8.66 -3.05
N ASN A 101 5.81 -8.05 -2.11
CA ASN A 101 5.91 -6.63 -1.85
C ASN A 101 6.41 -6.34 -0.45
N ALA A 102 7.24 -5.33 -0.33
CA ALA A 102 7.70 -4.83 0.95
C ALA A 102 7.16 -3.42 1.18
N PHE A 103 6.58 -3.20 2.34
CA PHE A 103 6.09 -1.88 2.75
C PHE A 103 6.79 -1.48 4.02
N VAL A 104 7.24 -0.23 4.08
CA VAL A 104 7.85 0.34 5.28
C VAL A 104 7.10 1.62 5.61
N TYR A 105 6.77 1.78 6.89
CA TYR A 105 6.01 2.94 7.37
C TYR A 105 6.78 3.59 8.50
N ARG A 106 6.93 4.92 8.42
CA ARG A 106 7.45 5.71 9.51
C ARG A 106 6.29 6.38 10.24
N PHE A 107 6.29 6.24 11.55
CA PHE A 107 5.24 6.81 12.40
C PHE A 107 5.76 8.07 13.09
N ASP A 108 4.88 9.06 13.20
CA ASP A 108 5.01 10.19 14.09
C ASP A 108 3.92 10.03 15.13
N ARG A 109 4.32 9.56 16.33
CA ARG A 109 3.40 9.17 17.40
C ARG A 109 2.50 8.04 16.89
N ASP A 110 1.18 8.26 16.81
CA ASP A 110 0.22 7.25 16.38
C ASP A 110 -0.27 7.42 14.93
N ARG A 111 0.36 8.34 14.17
CA ARG A 111 0.01 8.58 12.77
C ARG A 111 1.13 8.15 11.83
N ILE A 112 0.75 7.67 10.66
CA ILE A 112 1.71 7.32 9.61
C ILE A 112 2.17 8.61 8.94
N ALA A 113 3.47 8.89 9.03
CA ALA A 113 4.05 10.11 8.45
C ALA A 113 4.66 9.86 7.07
N GLU A 114 5.11 8.64 6.82
CA GLU A 114 5.79 8.31 5.57
C GLU A 114 5.63 6.84 5.25
N MET A 115 5.49 6.50 3.96
CA MET A 115 5.32 5.13 3.51
C MET A 115 6.16 4.88 2.27
N TRP A 116 6.85 3.75 2.24
CA TRP A 116 7.56 3.23 1.08
C TRP A 116 6.88 1.94 0.65
N MET A 117 6.58 1.84 -0.64
CA MET A 117 5.97 0.65 -1.22
C MET A 117 6.87 0.12 -2.33
N PHE A 118 7.45 -1.06 -2.11
CA PHE A 118 8.31 -1.74 -3.08
C PHE A 118 7.58 -2.95 -3.64
N ILE A 119 7.33 -2.93 -4.94
CA ILE A 119 6.61 -4.00 -5.62
C ILE A 119 7.61 -4.93 -6.32
N GLY A 120 7.71 -6.15 -5.83
CA GLY A 120 8.62 -7.16 -6.38
C GLY A 120 7.98 -7.95 -7.51
N ALA A 121 7.60 -7.26 -8.58
CA ALA A 121 6.99 -7.88 -9.74
C ALA A 121 8.07 -8.31 -10.75
N PRO A 122 7.81 -9.35 -11.59
CA PRO A 122 8.78 -9.78 -12.59
C PRO A 122 9.03 -8.70 -13.65
N PRO A 123 10.19 -8.74 -14.33
CA PRO A 123 10.46 -7.82 -15.45
C PRO A 123 9.35 -7.88 -16.51
N GLY A 124 8.98 -6.74 -17.06
CA GLY A 124 7.92 -6.65 -18.06
C GLY A 124 6.51 -6.64 -17.50
N SER A 125 6.36 -6.56 -16.19
CA SER A 125 5.03 -6.60 -15.52
C SER A 125 4.12 -5.46 -15.92
N GLU A 126 4.65 -4.34 -16.38
CA GLU A 126 3.85 -3.21 -16.84
C GLU A 126 2.93 -3.59 -18.00
N ALA A 127 3.27 -4.62 -18.77
CA ALA A 127 2.43 -5.13 -19.86
C ALA A 127 1.11 -5.72 -19.35
N PHE A 128 1.05 -6.16 -18.11
CA PHE A 128 -0.18 -6.67 -17.48
C PHE A 128 -1.26 -5.57 -17.44
N PHE A 129 -0.86 -4.33 -17.31
CA PHE A 129 -1.78 -3.20 -17.11
C PHE A 129 -2.22 -2.51 -18.40
N VAL A 130 -1.78 -2.99 -19.54
CA VAL A 130 -2.15 -2.42 -20.84
C VAL A 130 -3.08 -3.31 -21.65
#